data_ab41c7b04a0eae47376ca2b3745ace00
#
_entry.id   ab41c7b04a0eae47376ca2b3745ace00
#
_cell.length_a   1.000
_cell.length_b   1.000
_cell.length_c   1.000
_cell.angle_alpha   90.00
_cell.angle_beta   90.00
_cell.angle_gamma   90.00
#
_symmetry.space_group_name_H-M   'P 1'
#
loop_
_entity.id
_entity.type
_entity.pdbx_description
1 polymer ?
#
loop_
_entity_poly.entity_id
_entity_poly.type
_entity_poly.pdbx_seq_one_letter_code
_entity_poly.pdbx_strand_id
1 'polypeptide(L)'
;MLKRLYIKNFTLIDELDIDLYPGFSVITGETGAGKSIILGAIALLLGQRADSKAIKQGADRCVIEAGFDLSHYDMQAFFNDNDIEYDQGDCIIRRELTVAGKSRAFINDTPVQLTLLKELGEQLVDVHSQHQNLLLNKQDFQLSVVDIIADDTKEFTQYQQTYAQYQATARKLDTLKEDIERNRQNLDFLQFQYDELTQANLVEDEQEELEQRSDMMSHSEEIKSALYEADNALSAEGTGIVGSLRTAISALKGIDRVLPDAIELTERLDSSYIELKDIAQEINAKLEDTDFDPAELDAVNNRLDRLYDLEKKYHVETVGELIAKRDELKQQLSHIENSDEALAEIQQEMTKLQAQAQKEADALTKLRTKAARQIEKDMQARLIPLGMPNVRFTIQIAADGLGRNGQDKIAFLFSANTSTPLQPVSQVASGGEIARVMLSLKAMISGAVKLPTIIFDEIDTGVSGKIAEKMAEIMQEMGQHGRQVISITHLPQIAALGTTHYRVEKEETAQGTVSRMKELTTEGCITEIAQMLSGSDVSEAAIQNAKQLLRL
;
A
#
# COMPACT_ATOMS: atom_id res chain seq x y z
N MET A 1 18.04 4.15 21.89
CA MET A 1 18.46 5.38 22.60
C MET A 1 19.50 6.13 21.78
N LEU A 2 19.45 7.45 21.77
CA LEU A 2 20.45 8.29 21.10
C LEU A 2 21.78 8.23 21.85
N LYS A 3 22.82 7.64 21.22
CA LYS A 3 24.16 7.44 21.81
C LYS A 3 25.13 8.55 21.47
N ARG A 4 25.09 9.01 20.22
CA ARG A 4 26.04 9.98 19.70
C ARG A 4 25.33 10.92 18.74
N LEU A 5 25.71 12.20 18.77
CA LEU A 5 25.24 13.21 17.84
C LEU A 5 26.46 13.90 17.22
N TYR A 6 26.60 13.78 15.89
CA TYR A 6 27.61 14.46 15.11
C TYR A 6 26.95 15.48 14.17
N ILE A 7 27.44 16.71 14.21
CA ILE A 7 26.95 17.81 13.37
C ILE A 7 28.15 18.52 12.76
N LYS A 8 28.13 18.73 11.45
CA LYS A 8 29.17 19.49 10.73
C LYS A 8 28.58 20.53 9.80
N ASN A 9 29.07 21.77 9.89
CA ASN A 9 28.69 22.90 9.05
C ASN A 9 27.18 23.21 9.08
N PHE A 10 26.58 23.22 10.26
CA PHE A 10 25.16 23.52 10.44
C PHE A 10 24.98 24.86 11.18
N THR A 11 24.42 25.84 10.52
CA THR A 11 24.18 27.21 11.04
C THR A 11 25.41 27.81 11.72
N LEU A 12 25.45 27.89 13.06
CA LEU A 12 26.57 28.39 13.85
C LEU A 12 27.49 27.25 14.35
N ILE A 13 27.22 26.00 14.04
CA ILE A 13 28.05 24.85 14.46
C ILE A 13 29.03 24.52 13.34
N ASP A 14 30.32 24.61 13.63
CA ASP A 14 31.37 24.14 12.75
C ASP A 14 31.46 22.61 12.76
N GLU A 15 31.71 22.10 13.93
CA GLU A 15 31.78 20.67 14.21
C GLU A 15 31.40 20.44 15.67
N LEU A 16 30.49 19.48 15.85
CA LEU A 16 30.06 18.97 17.15
C LEU A 16 30.10 17.46 17.08
N ASP A 17 30.73 16.83 18.05
CA ASP A 17 30.71 15.38 18.25
C ASP A 17 30.55 15.13 19.74
N ILE A 18 29.41 14.57 20.13
CA ILE A 18 29.06 14.43 21.53
C ILE A 18 28.36 13.11 21.81
N ASP A 19 28.76 12.48 22.91
CA ASP A 19 28.11 11.29 23.44
C ASP A 19 26.93 11.67 24.33
N LEU A 20 25.87 10.91 24.27
CA LEU A 20 24.65 11.07 25.05
C LEU A 20 24.35 9.78 25.82
N TYR A 21 23.91 9.91 27.07
CA TYR A 21 23.78 8.79 27.98
C TYR A 21 22.33 8.50 28.35
N PRO A 22 22.00 7.26 28.78
CA PRO A 22 20.70 6.94 29.38
C PRO A 22 20.43 7.79 30.62
N GLY A 23 19.17 7.91 30.99
CA GLY A 23 18.76 8.67 32.17
C GLY A 23 18.27 10.07 31.82
N PHE A 24 18.36 10.98 32.78
CA PHE A 24 17.91 12.35 32.63
C PHE A 24 19.10 13.28 32.36
N SER A 25 19.24 13.72 31.12
CA SER A 25 20.27 14.69 30.68
C SER A 25 19.67 16.09 30.56
N VAL A 26 20.46 17.10 30.92
CA VAL A 26 20.06 18.50 30.77
C VAL A 26 21.04 19.26 29.87
N ILE A 27 20.50 20.14 29.04
CA ILE A 27 21.23 21.04 28.18
C ILE A 27 20.93 22.47 28.63
N THR A 28 21.97 23.15 29.13
CA THR A 28 21.91 24.54 29.57
C THR A 28 22.66 25.46 28.60
N GLY A 29 22.62 26.76 28.86
CA GLY A 29 23.29 27.78 28.07
C GLY A 29 22.46 29.03 27.88
N GLU A 30 23.05 30.12 27.42
CA GLU A 30 22.36 31.38 27.19
C GLU A 30 21.27 31.28 26.11
N THR A 31 20.19 32.05 26.26
CA THR A 31 19.15 32.19 25.24
C THR A 31 19.73 32.66 23.92
N GLY A 32 19.47 31.94 22.83
CA GLY A 32 20.07 32.20 21.52
C GLY A 32 21.48 31.62 21.33
N ALA A 33 22.04 30.90 22.33
CA ALA A 33 23.38 30.30 22.26
C ALA A 33 23.50 29.06 21.39
N GLY A 34 22.44 28.66 20.70
CA GLY A 34 22.52 27.49 19.82
C GLY A 34 21.73 26.28 20.32
N LYS A 35 21.02 26.36 21.46
CA LYS A 35 20.12 25.28 21.93
C LYS A 35 19.10 24.90 20.85
N SER A 36 18.41 25.88 20.27
CA SER A 36 17.47 25.67 19.17
C SER A 36 18.15 25.19 17.87
N ILE A 37 19.46 25.45 17.71
CA ILE A 37 20.23 24.95 16.55
C ILE A 37 20.42 23.43 16.66
N ILE A 38 20.74 22.91 17.85
CA ILE A 38 20.87 21.46 18.09
C ILE A 38 19.55 20.76 17.81
N LEU A 39 18.43 21.33 18.28
CA LEU A 39 17.10 20.81 17.98
C LEU A 39 16.76 20.86 16.50
N GLY A 40 17.14 21.94 15.81
CA GLY A 40 17.00 22.05 14.37
C GLY A 40 17.77 20.96 13.62
N ALA A 41 18.99 20.63 14.08
CA ALA A 41 19.76 19.53 13.52
C ALA A 41 19.07 18.17 13.75
N ILE A 42 18.61 17.91 14.98
CA ILE A 42 17.85 16.69 15.30
C ILE A 42 16.56 16.62 14.46
N ALA A 43 15.82 17.71 14.32
CA ALA A 43 14.60 17.75 13.52
C ALA A 43 14.85 17.43 12.03
N LEU A 44 15.97 17.91 11.46
CA LEU A 44 16.38 17.56 10.11
C LEU A 44 16.75 16.09 9.99
N LEU A 45 17.44 15.54 10.98
CA LEU A 45 17.78 14.12 11.06
C LEU A 45 16.52 13.25 11.11
N LEU A 46 15.48 13.71 11.83
CA LEU A 46 14.17 13.04 11.93
C LEU A 46 13.25 13.30 10.72
N GLY A 47 13.79 13.76 9.60
CA GLY A 47 13.05 13.84 8.34
C GLY A 47 12.31 15.15 8.09
N GLN A 48 12.54 16.23 8.83
CA GLN A 48 12.01 17.54 8.47
C GLN A 48 12.59 18.07 7.16
N ARG A 49 11.83 18.92 6.47
CA ARG A 49 12.31 19.58 5.24
C ARG A 49 13.50 20.49 5.55
N ALA A 50 14.53 20.39 4.73
CA ALA A 50 15.73 21.19 4.85
C ALA A 50 15.59 22.51 4.08
N ASP A 51 16.08 23.61 4.68
CA ASP A 51 16.37 24.85 3.97
C ASP A 51 17.89 24.94 3.75
N SER A 52 18.33 25.30 2.55
CA SER A 52 19.75 25.54 2.24
C SER A 52 20.39 26.60 3.14
N LYS A 53 19.60 27.50 3.71
CA LYS A 53 20.04 28.49 4.72
C LYS A 53 20.54 27.86 6.02
N ALA A 54 20.23 26.58 6.26
CA ALA A 54 20.73 25.85 7.41
C ALA A 54 22.22 25.45 7.28
N ILE A 55 22.82 25.54 6.08
CA ILE A 55 24.22 25.28 5.86
C ILE A 55 25.02 26.49 6.34
N LYS A 56 26.12 26.25 7.08
CA LYS A 56 26.99 27.32 7.55
C LYS A 56 27.53 28.13 6.36
N GLN A 57 27.58 29.45 6.51
CA GLN A 57 28.09 30.35 5.48
C GLN A 57 29.55 30.00 5.15
N GLY A 58 29.84 29.80 3.86
CA GLY A 58 31.19 29.44 3.37
C GLY A 58 31.44 27.93 3.31
N ALA A 59 30.52 27.09 3.74
CA ALA A 59 30.61 25.64 3.61
C ALA A 59 29.78 25.13 2.42
N ASP A 60 30.28 24.11 1.70
CA ASP A 60 29.64 23.52 0.54
C ASP A 60 28.56 22.50 0.93
N ARG A 61 28.73 21.88 2.10
CA ARG A 61 27.79 20.84 2.60
C ARG A 61 27.68 20.88 4.13
N CYS A 62 26.54 20.46 4.59
CA CYS A 62 26.24 20.16 5.98
C CYS A 62 26.02 18.65 6.14
N VAL A 63 26.52 18.08 7.24
CA VAL A 63 26.29 16.67 7.61
C VAL A 63 25.79 16.63 9.04
N ILE A 64 24.71 15.88 9.25
CA ILE A 64 24.17 15.58 10.57
C ILE A 64 24.04 14.07 10.66
N GLU A 65 24.60 13.48 11.72
CA GLU A 65 24.62 12.05 11.94
C GLU A 65 24.28 11.75 13.41
N ALA A 66 23.53 10.69 13.64
CA ALA A 66 23.26 10.20 14.99
C ALA A 66 23.33 8.68 15.05
N GLY A 67 23.98 8.18 16.07
CA GLY A 67 24.02 6.76 16.41
C GLY A 67 22.97 6.42 17.47
N PHE A 68 22.21 5.36 17.24
CA PHE A 68 21.16 4.88 18.12
C PHE A 68 21.40 3.45 18.56
N ASP A 69 21.21 3.19 19.84
CA ASP A 69 21.11 1.85 20.39
C ASP A 69 19.64 1.38 20.35
N LEU A 70 19.38 0.35 19.58
CA LEU A 70 18.06 -0.26 19.39
C LEU A 70 17.88 -1.58 20.15
N SER A 71 18.85 -2.00 20.98
CA SER A 71 18.85 -3.31 21.65
C SER A 71 17.62 -3.60 22.51
N HIS A 72 16.92 -2.57 22.95
CA HIS A 72 15.70 -2.67 23.75
C HIS A 72 14.40 -2.56 22.93
N TYR A 73 14.49 -2.48 21.59
CA TYR A 73 13.36 -2.26 20.69
C TYR A 73 13.29 -3.38 19.66
N ASP A 74 12.09 -3.87 19.39
CA ASP A 74 11.87 -4.87 18.35
C ASP A 74 11.57 -4.15 17.03
N MET A 75 12.63 -3.82 16.29
CA MET A 75 12.54 -3.11 15.01
C MET A 75 12.98 -3.98 13.81
N GLN A 76 13.24 -5.27 14.05
CA GLN A 76 13.68 -6.19 13.01
C GLN A 76 12.76 -6.20 11.78
N ALA A 77 11.42 -6.19 12.02
CA ALA A 77 10.44 -6.18 10.94
C ALA A 77 10.56 -4.92 10.07
N PHE A 78 10.68 -3.73 10.69
CA PHE A 78 10.84 -2.47 9.97
C PHE A 78 12.06 -2.47 9.04
N PHE A 79 13.19 -2.96 9.50
CA PHE A 79 14.42 -3.01 8.71
C PHE A 79 14.34 -4.05 7.60
N ASN A 80 13.77 -5.24 7.87
CA ASN A 80 13.58 -6.29 6.87
C ASN A 80 12.60 -5.86 5.76
N ASP A 81 11.49 -5.24 6.11
CA ASP A 81 10.45 -4.80 5.16
C ASP A 81 10.96 -3.71 4.20
N ASN A 82 12.04 -3.02 4.57
CA ASN A 82 12.65 -1.94 3.80
C ASN A 82 14.04 -2.28 3.21
N ASP A 83 14.46 -3.54 3.27
CA ASP A 83 15.76 -4.01 2.76
C ASP A 83 16.97 -3.24 3.32
N ILE A 84 16.93 -2.89 4.62
CA ILE A 84 18.00 -2.19 5.32
C ILE A 84 18.66 -3.13 6.31
N GLU A 85 20.00 -3.10 6.36
CA GLU A 85 20.75 -3.87 7.35
C GLU A 85 20.39 -3.44 8.77
N TYR A 86 20.04 -4.40 9.63
CA TYR A 86 19.65 -4.16 11.02
C TYR A 86 20.81 -4.40 11.97
N ASP A 87 21.37 -3.33 12.52
CA ASP A 87 22.29 -3.40 13.65
C ASP A 87 21.58 -2.91 14.92
N GLN A 88 21.39 -3.82 15.85
CA GLN A 88 20.72 -3.55 17.13
C GLN A 88 21.50 -2.56 18.01
N GLY A 89 22.82 -2.65 18.00
CA GLY A 89 23.72 -1.88 18.90
C GLY A 89 24.11 -0.53 18.34
N ASP A 90 24.09 -0.36 17.03
CA ASP A 90 24.64 0.83 16.37
C ASP A 90 23.89 1.20 15.07
N CYS A 91 22.65 1.60 15.21
CA CYS A 91 21.89 2.13 14.07
C CYS A 91 22.29 3.59 13.80
N ILE A 92 22.87 3.85 12.64
CA ILE A 92 23.33 5.18 12.24
C ILE A 92 22.31 5.82 11.30
N ILE A 93 21.84 7.00 11.66
CA ILE A 93 21.01 7.85 10.80
C ILE A 93 21.86 9.06 10.37
N ARG A 94 21.95 9.32 9.06
CA ARG A 94 22.70 10.44 8.51
C ARG A 94 21.90 11.26 7.52
N ARG A 95 22.05 12.57 7.62
CA ARG A 95 21.47 13.55 6.72
C ARG A 95 22.56 14.44 6.13
N GLU A 96 22.55 14.59 4.80
CA GLU A 96 23.49 15.46 4.09
C GLU A 96 22.73 16.52 3.28
N LEU A 97 23.15 17.77 3.39
CA LEU A 97 22.63 18.90 2.65
C LEU A 97 23.75 19.58 1.88
N THR A 98 23.48 20.03 0.65
CA THR A 98 24.43 20.78 -0.15
C THR A 98 23.86 22.14 -0.54
N VAL A 99 24.70 23.14 -0.76
CA VAL A 99 24.31 24.49 -1.24
C VAL A 99 23.53 24.45 -2.57
N ALA A 100 23.75 23.42 -3.39
CA ALA A 100 22.99 23.17 -4.61
C ALA A 100 21.55 22.69 -4.37
N GLY A 101 21.07 22.67 -3.12
CA GLY A 101 19.72 22.24 -2.74
C GLY A 101 19.49 20.72 -2.73
N LYS A 102 20.56 19.92 -2.94
CA LYS A 102 20.43 18.45 -2.83
C LYS A 102 20.42 18.04 -1.37
N SER A 103 19.48 17.15 -1.02
CA SER A 103 19.33 16.57 0.30
C SER A 103 19.34 15.05 0.18
N ARG A 104 20.19 14.38 0.96
CA ARG A 104 20.31 12.91 1.01
C ARG A 104 20.09 12.43 2.42
N ALA A 105 19.46 11.27 2.55
CA ALA A 105 19.20 10.61 3.82
C ALA A 105 19.75 9.18 3.76
N PHE A 106 20.30 8.71 4.87
CA PHE A 106 20.90 7.38 4.99
C PHE A 106 20.49 6.75 6.31
N ILE A 107 20.27 5.44 6.28
CA ILE A 107 20.12 4.58 7.45
C ILE A 107 21.12 3.43 7.29
N ASN A 108 22.05 3.26 8.24
CA ASN A 108 23.14 2.29 8.17
C ASN A 108 23.85 2.30 6.81
N ASP A 109 24.27 3.50 6.36
CA ASP A 109 24.88 3.78 5.06
C ASP A 109 24.02 3.49 3.82
N THR A 110 22.83 2.91 3.96
CA THR A 110 21.88 2.72 2.88
C THR A 110 21.16 4.03 2.57
N PRO A 111 21.21 4.55 1.31
CA PRO A 111 20.46 5.73 0.94
C PRO A 111 18.96 5.46 0.94
N VAL A 112 18.19 6.31 1.63
CA VAL A 112 16.73 6.13 1.80
C VAL A 112 15.94 7.37 1.40
N GLN A 113 14.63 7.18 1.17
CA GLN A 113 13.71 8.28 0.98
C GLN A 113 13.45 9.01 2.29
N LEU A 114 13.14 10.32 2.20
CA LEU A 114 12.85 11.14 3.38
C LEU A 114 11.64 10.66 4.17
N THR A 115 10.65 10.08 3.52
CA THR A 115 9.47 9.48 4.14
C THR A 115 9.85 8.34 5.08
N LEU A 116 10.73 7.44 4.64
CA LEU A 116 11.20 6.31 5.43
C LEU A 116 12.08 6.78 6.61
N LEU A 117 12.96 7.76 6.37
CA LEU A 117 13.74 8.37 7.43
C LEU A 117 12.85 8.99 8.52
N LYS A 118 11.76 9.64 8.11
CA LYS A 118 10.78 10.24 9.01
C LYS A 118 10.04 9.19 9.83
N GLU A 119 9.63 8.11 9.19
CA GLU A 119 8.94 6.99 9.85
C GLU A 119 9.82 6.33 10.92
N LEU A 120 11.10 6.09 10.62
CA LEU A 120 12.05 5.61 11.61
C LEU A 120 12.29 6.64 12.72
N GLY A 121 12.49 7.91 12.35
CA GLY A 121 12.75 8.98 13.29
C GLY A 121 11.63 9.18 14.33
N GLU A 122 10.37 9.08 13.91
CA GLU A 122 9.20 9.16 14.79
C GLU A 122 9.13 7.99 15.81
N GLN A 123 9.74 6.85 15.49
CA GLN A 123 9.87 5.72 16.42
C GLN A 123 11.07 5.84 17.37
N LEU A 124 12.09 6.62 17.02
CA LEU A 124 13.36 6.73 17.77
C LEU A 124 13.39 7.91 18.74
N VAL A 125 12.80 9.04 18.38
CA VAL A 125 12.90 10.28 19.16
C VAL A 125 11.55 11.01 19.17
N ASP A 126 11.11 11.34 20.37
CA ASP A 126 9.93 12.18 20.60
C ASP A 126 10.40 13.57 21.07
N VAL A 127 10.37 14.55 20.18
CA VAL A 127 10.75 15.93 20.49
C VAL A 127 9.53 16.71 20.94
N HIS A 128 9.56 17.29 22.11
CA HIS A 128 8.48 18.11 22.65
C HIS A 128 8.90 19.58 22.80
N SER A 129 8.32 20.45 21.98
CA SER A 129 8.54 21.90 21.98
C SER A 129 7.21 22.67 22.07
N GLN A 130 7.29 23.97 22.36
CA GLN A 130 6.11 24.86 22.39
C GLN A 130 5.24 24.78 21.13
N HIS A 131 5.82 24.48 19.96
CA HIS A 131 5.08 24.37 18.70
C HIS A 131 4.41 23.00 18.50
N GLN A 132 4.75 21.99 19.29
CA GLN A 132 4.16 20.64 19.21
C GLN A 132 2.91 20.43 20.08
N ASN A 133 2.45 21.44 20.79
CA ASN A 133 1.14 21.42 21.49
C ASN A 133 -0.03 21.08 20.55
N LEU A 134 0.19 21.16 19.24
CA LEU A 134 -0.74 20.72 18.18
C LEU A 134 -1.03 19.20 18.20
N LEU A 135 -0.15 18.37 18.77
CA LEU A 135 -0.40 16.92 18.87
C LEU A 135 -1.57 16.59 19.80
N LEU A 136 -1.73 17.34 20.89
CA LEU A 136 -2.88 17.19 21.78
C LEU A 136 -4.23 17.44 21.08
N ASN A 137 -4.21 18.14 19.94
CA ASN A 137 -5.39 18.45 19.16
C ASN A 137 -5.77 17.34 18.18
N LYS A 138 -4.86 16.41 17.92
CA LYS A 138 -5.10 15.30 17.00
C LYS A 138 -5.87 14.20 17.71
N GLN A 139 -7.03 13.84 17.17
CA GLN A 139 -7.86 12.76 17.70
C GLN A 139 -7.09 11.43 17.78
N ASP A 140 -6.30 11.12 16.75
CA ASP A 140 -5.49 9.89 16.72
C ASP A 140 -4.50 9.81 17.87
N PHE A 141 -3.91 10.94 18.28
CA PHE A 141 -3.02 10.99 19.45
C PHE A 141 -3.80 10.76 20.74
N GLN A 142 -4.96 11.41 20.92
CA GLN A 142 -5.78 11.24 22.12
C GLN A 142 -6.30 9.80 22.23
N LEU A 143 -6.70 9.20 21.12
CA LEU A 143 -7.11 7.80 21.04
C LEU A 143 -5.95 6.88 21.40
N SER A 144 -4.76 7.08 20.81
CA SER A 144 -3.59 6.24 21.10
C SER A 144 -3.17 6.28 22.57
N VAL A 145 -3.28 7.43 23.24
CA VAL A 145 -3.01 7.54 24.69
C VAL A 145 -3.97 6.67 25.50
N VAL A 146 -5.25 6.65 25.12
CA VAL A 146 -6.25 5.82 25.81
C VAL A 146 -6.01 4.33 25.54
N ASP A 147 -5.73 3.95 24.28
CA ASP A 147 -5.46 2.56 23.88
C ASP A 147 -4.19 2.01 24.55
N ILE A 148 -3.14 2.82 24.67
CA ILE A 148 -1.92 2.45 25.41
C ILE A 148 -2.23 2.09 26.87
N ILE A 149 -3.06 2.87 27.54
CA ILE A 149 -3.41 2.63 28.96
C ILE A 149 -4.47 1.54 29.08
N ALA A 150 -5.31 1.35 28.05
CA ALA A 150 -6.28 0.26 28.01
C ALA A 150 -5.61 -1.11 27.85
N ASP A 151 -4.40 -1.17 27.30
CA ASP A 151 -3.67 -2.39 26.93
C ASP A 151 -4.54 -3.32 26.06
N ASP A 152 -5.22 -2.71 25.07
CA ASP A 152 -6.23 -3.34 24.24
C ASP A 152 -5.69 -3.85 22.88
N THR A 153 -4.39 -3.98 22.75
CA THR A 153 -3.69 -4.33 21.50
C THR A 153 -4.28 -5.57 20.82
N LYS A 154 -4.67 -6.57 21.60
CA LYS A 154 -5.23 -7.82 21.09
C LYS A 154 -6.64 -7.62 20.53
N GLU A 155 -7.50 -6.97 21.31
CA GLU A 155 -8.88 -6.66 20.93
C GLU A 155 -8.92 -5.70 19.74
N PHE A 156 -8.02 -4.74 19.72
CA PHE A 156 -7.87 -3.79 18.64
C PHE A 156 -7.41 -4.47 17.34
N THR A 157 -6.43 -5.36 17.39
CA THR A 157 -5.97 -6.12 16.22
C THR A 157 -7.09 -7.01 15.67
N GLN A 158 -7.83 -7.68 16.54
CA GLN A 158 -8.97 -8.51 16.14
C GLN A 158 -10.05 -7.67 15.46
N TYR A 159 -10.41 -6.54 16.05
CA TYR A 159 -11.37 -5.60 15.44
C TYR A 159 -10.90 -5.12 14.06
N GLN A 160 -9.64 -4.73 13.92
CA GLN A 160 -9.10 -4.26 12.63
C GLN A 160 -9.20 -5.33 11.53
N GLN A 161 -8.94 -6.59 11.87
CA GLN A 161 -9.08 -7.71 10.93
C GLN A 161 -10.54 -7.89 10.50
N THR A 162 -11.47 -7.91 11.45
CA THR A 162 -12.92 -8.03 11.16
C THR A 162 -13.42 -6.83 10.35
N TYR A 163 -13.01 -5.62 10.69
CA TYR A 163 -13.40 -4.40 9.98
C TYR A 163 -12.85 -4.36 8.56
N ALA A 164 -11.62 -4.82 8.34
CA ALA A 164 -11.04 -4.92 7.00
C ALA A 164 -11.81 -5.93 6.13
N GLN A 165 -12.23 -7.06 6.69
CA GLN A 165 -13.07 -8.04 6.00
C GLN A 165 -14.46 -7.44 5.67
N TYR A 166 -15.09 -6.77 6.64
CA TYR A 166 -16.35 -6.06 6.42
C TYR A 166 -16.25 -5.06 5.27
N GLN A 167 -15.21 -4.22 5.24
CA GLN A 167 -15.00 -3.26 4.15
C GLN A 167 -14.74 -3.92 2.80
N ALA A 168 -13.97 -5.02 2.77
CA ALA A 168 -13.73 -5.76 1.55
C ALA A 168 -15.02 -6.38 0.99
N THR A 169 -15.86 -6.96 1.88
CA THR A 169 -17.16 -7.53 1.50
C THR A 169 -18.14 -6.44 1.05
N ALA A 170 -18.16 -5.28 1.72
CA ALA A 170 -18.98 -4.14 1.29
C ALA A 170 -18.64 -3.65 -0.13
N ARG A 171 -17.33 -3.53 -0.43
CA ARG A 171 -16.89 -3.17 -1.80
C ARG A 171 -17.29 -4.21 -2.84
N LYS A 172 -17.15 -5.51 -2.50
CA LYS A 172 -17.60 -6.60 -3.40
C LYS A 172 -19.09 -6.51 -3.67
N LEU A 173 -19.89 -6.20 -2.64
CA LEU A 173 -21.34 -6.03 -2.77
C LEU A 173 -21.69 -4.86 -3.70
N ASP A 174 -21.02 -3.72 -3.56
CA ASP A 174 -21.26 -2.54 -4.40
C ASP A 174 -20.87 -2.83 -5.86
N THR A 175 -19.70 -3.44 -6.10
CA THR A 175 -19.29 -3.85 -7.45
C THR A 175 -20.28 -4.82 -8.08
N LEU A 176 -20.72 -5.83 -7.33
CA LEU A 176 -21.71 -6.81 -7.83
C LEU A 176 -23.04 -6.12 -8.18
N LYS A 177 -23.50 -5.18 -7.36
CA LYS A 177 -24.73 -4.41 -7.66
C LYS A 177 -24.61 -3.59 -8.94
N GLU A 178 -23.47 -2.94 -9.15
CA GLU A 178 -23.22 -2.17 -10.37
C GLU A 178 -23.18 -3.06 -11.61
N ASP A 179 -22.55 -4.24 -11.51
CA ASP A 179 -22.49 -5.21 -12.61
C ASP A 179 -23.88 -5.80 -12.92
N ILE A 180 -24.67 -6.13 -11.91
CA ILE A 180 -26.07 -6.60 -12.09
C ILE A 180 -26.90 -5.53 -12.77
N GLU A 181 -26.83 -4.29 -12.33
CA GLU A 181 -27.63 -3.20 -12.92
C GLU A 181 -27.23 -2.95 -14.38
N ARG A 182 -25.92 -2.97 -14.69
CA ARG A 182 -25.43 -2.86 -16.07
C ARG A 182 -25.90 -4.03 -16.95
N ASN A 183 -25.87 -5.24 -16.41
CA ASN A 183 -26.30 -6.43 -17.13
C ASN A 183 -27.83 -6.46 -17.32
N ARG A 184 -28.61 -6.02 -16.34
CA ARG A 184 -30.09 -5.91 -16.47
C ARG A 184 -30.51 -4.95 -17.58
N GLN A 185 -29.80 -3.84 -17.77
CA GLN A 185 -30.09 -2.89 -18.85
C GLN A 185 -29.89 -3.51 -20.24
N ASN A 186 -29.06 -4.53 -20.36
CA ASN A 186 -28.77 -5.23 -21.60
C ASN A 186 -29.44 -6.61 -21.72
N LEU A 187 -30.21 -7.05 -20.71
CA LEU A 187 -30.76 -8.39 -20.63
C LEU A 187 -31.59 -8.75 -21.87
N ASP A 188 -32.52 -7.88 -22.25
CA ASP A 188 -33.39 -8.10 -23.41
C ASP A 188 -32.60 -8.23 -24.72
N PHE A 189 -31.53 -7.46 -24.84
CA PHE A 189 -30.66 -7.51 -26.01
C PHE A 189 -29.82 -8.78 -26.04
N LEU A 190 -29.25 -9.19 -24.93
CA LEU A 190 -28.49 -10.44 -24.81
C LEU A 190 -29.35 -11.65 -25.06
N GLN A 191 -30.59 -11.65 -24.51
CA GLN A 191 -31.57 -12.71 -24.74
C GLN A 191 -31.94 -12.81 -26.20
N PHE A 192 -32.24 -11.66 -26.85
CA PHE A 192 -32.54 -11.63 -28.27
C PHE A 192 -31.41 -12.22 -29.13
N GLN A 193 -30.17 -11.84 -28.84
CA GLN A 193 -29.00 -12.35 -29.57
C GLN A 193 -28.81 -13.87 -29.35
N TYR A 194 -28.97 -14.33 -28.11
CA TYR A 194 -28.85 -15.75 -27.81
C TYR A 194 -29.93 -16.57 -28.51
N ASP A 195 -31.19 -16.11 -28.50
CA ASP A 195 -32.32 -16.79 -29.15
C ASP A 195 -32.12 -16.82 -30.67
N GLU A 196 -31.67 -15.76 -31.30
CA GLU A 196 -31.38 -15.69 -32.73
C GLU A 196 -30.30 -16.72 -33.13
N LEU A 197 -29.16 -16.77 -32.41
CA LEU A 197 -28.09 -17.75 -32.69
C LEU A 197 -28.55 -19.20 -32.38
N THR A 198 -29.40 -19.38 -31.38
CA THR A 198 -29.96 -20.71 -31.05
C THR A 198 -30.93 -21.18 -32.11
N GLN A 199 -31.84 -20.32 -32.60
CA GLN A 199 -32.79 -20.62 -33.67
C GLN A 199 -32.10 -20.82 -35.04
N ALA A 200 -30.89 -20.31 -35.20
CA ALA A 200 -30.11 -20.51 -36.39
C ALA A 200 -29.68 -21.98 -36.59
N ASN A 201 -29.73 -22.81 -35.54
CA ASN A 201 -29.32 -24.22 -35.56
C ASN A 201 -27.94 -24.42 -36.22
N LEU A 202 -26.96 -23.70 -35.71
CA LEU A 202 -25.59 -23.70 -36.25
C LEU A 202 -24.91 -25.06 -36.05
N VAL A 203 -24.27 -25.58 -37.10
CA VAL A 203 -23.49 -26.81 -37.06
C VAL A 203 -22.06 -26.49 -37.44
N GLU A 204 -21.12 -27.05 -36.69
CA GLU A 204 -19.69 -26.87 -36.98
C GLU A 204 -19.35 -27.40 -38.39
N ASP A 205 -18.53 -26.67 -39.13
CA ASP A 205 -18.07 -26.98 -40.51
C ASP A 205 -19.17 -26.97 -41.59
N GLU A 206 -20.45 -26.69 -41.28
CA GLU A 206 -21.54 -26.73 -42.26
C GLU A 206 -21.34 -25.74 -43.42
N GLN A 207 -20.65 -24.62 -43.15
CA GLN A 207 -20.42 -23.59 -44.16
C GLN A 207 -19.55 -24.10 -45.29
N GLU A 208 -18.41 -24.75 -44.98
CA GLU A 208 -17.50 -25.31 -46.00
C GLU A 208 -18.19 -26.39 -46.82
N GLU A 209 -19.00 -27.24 -46.15
CA GLU A 209 -19.76 -28.28 -46.86
C GLU A 209 -20.79 -27.68 -47.83
N LEU A 210 -21.52 -26.64 -47.38
CA LEU A 210 -22.52 -25.96 -48.18
C LEU A 210 -21.90 -25.16 -49.33
N GLU A 211 -20.76 -24.50 -49.11
CA GLU A 211 -20.00 -23.79 -50.15
C GLU A 211 -19.54 -24.76 -51.24
N GLN A 212 -18.95 -25.88 -50.87
CA GLN A 212 -18.53 -26.92 -51.83
C GLN A 212 -19.72 -27.46 -52.60
N ARG A 213 -20.84 -27.70 -51.92
CA ARG A 213 -22.07 -28.20 -52.53
C ARG A 213 -22.68 -27.17 -53.48
N SER A 214 -22.75 -25.90 -53.10
CA SER A 214 -23.24 -24.82 -53.95
C SER A 214 -22.39 -24.65 -55.20
N ASP A 215 -21.06 -24.74 -55.05
CA ASP A 215 -20.11 -24.60 -56.17
C ASP A 215 -20.27 -25.77 -57.15
N MET A 216 -20.36 -27.01 -56.68
CA MET A 216 -20.65 -28.18 -57.50
C MET A 216 -21.99 -28.08 -58.24
N MET A 217 -23.07 -27.65 -57.54
CA MET A 217 -24.38 -27.50 -58.11
C MET A 217 -24.48 -26.38 -59.15
N SER A 218 -23.82 -25.25 -58.89
CA SER A 218 -23.76 -24.10 -59.81
C SER A 218 -23.05 -24.42 -61.11
N HIS A 219 -22.05 -25.33 -61.11
CA HIS A 219 -21.32 -25.79 -62.28
C HIS A 219 -21.84 -27.11 -62.84
N SER A 220 -23.01 -27.56 -62.40
CA SER A 220 -23.56 -28.86 -62.77
C SER A 220 -23.70 -29.07 -64.27
N GLU A 221 -24.13 -28.05 -65.02
CA GLU A 221 -24.25 -28.14 -66.48
C GLU A 221 -22.89 -28.29 -67.19
N GLU A 222 -21.84 -27.56 -66.70
CA GLU A 222 -20.47 -27.68 -67.25
C GLU A 222 -19.86 -29.03 -66.94
N ILE A 223 -20.07 -29.52 -65.69
CA ILE A 223 -19.60 -30.83 -65.22
C ILE A 223 -20.28 -31.93 -66.03
N LYS A 224 -21.60 -31.85 -66.18
CA LYS A 224 -22.38 -32.82 -66.96
C LYS A 224 -21.94 -32.85 -68.42
N SER A 225 -21.72 -31.69 -69.05
CA SER A 225 -21.21 -31.59 -70.45
C SER A 225 -19.83 -32.24 -70.60
N ALA A 226 -18.90 -31.95 -69.67
CA ALA A 226 -17.54 -32.51 -69.72
C ALA A 226 -17.54 -34.03 -69.44
N LEU A 227 -18.36 -34.52 -68.51
CA LEU A 227 -18.49 -35.96 -68.27
C LEU A 227 -19.14 -36.68 -69.45
N TYR A 228 -20.17 -36.05 -70.06
CA TYR A 228 -20.80 -36.58 -71.27
C TYR A 228 -19.83 -36.68 -72.47
N GLU A 229 -19.04 -35.66 -72.72
CA GLU A 229 -18.02 -35.68 -73.74
C GLU A 229 -16.96 -36.77 -73.51
N ALA A 230 -16.53 -36.94 -72.24
CA ALA A 230 -15.57 -37.97 -71.84
C ALA A 230 -16.17 -39.38 -72.02
N ASP A 231 -17.42 -39.58 -71.53
CA ASP A 231 -18.12 -40.87 -71.74
C ASP A 231 -18.30 -41.19 -73.21
N ASN A 232 -18.74 -40.22 -73.95
CA ASN A 232 -18.92 -40.42 -75.44
C ASN A 232 -17.61 -40.78 -76.16
N ALA A 233 -16.50 -40.16 -75.76
CA ALA A 233 -15.20 -40.50 -76.30
C ALA A 233 -14.75 -41.94 -75.95
N LEU A 234 -15.07 -42.40 -74.78
CA LEU A 234 -14.70 -43.73 -74.26
C LEU A 234 -15.66 -44.85 -74.75
N SER A 235 -16.97 -44.58 -74.65
CA SER A 235 -18.03 -45.61 -74.71
C SER A 235 -18.88 -45.57 -75.98
N ALA A 236 -18.79 -44.52 -76.82
CA ALA A 236 -19.68 -44.38 -77.98
C ALA A 236 -19.70 -45.62 -78.90
N GLU A 237 -20.92 -45.98 -79.28
CA GLU A 237 -21.15 -47.18 -80.13
C GLU A 237 -20.44 -47.06 -81.49
N GLY A 238 -19.54 -47.92 -81.76
CA GLY A 238 -18.77 -47.95 -83.02
C GLY A 238 -17.54 -47.06 -83.16
N THR A 239 -17.42 -45.98 -82.32
CA THR A 239 -16.33 -45.00 -82.38
C THR A 239 -15.59 -44.84 -81.03
N GLY A 240 -16.12 -45.37 -79.97
CA GLY A 240 -15.53 -45.27 -78.64
C GLY A 240 -14.23 -46.05 -78.47
N ILE A 241 -13.30 -45.49 -77.66
CA ILE A 241 -11.96 -46.03 -77.45
C ILE A 241 -12.03 -47.47 -76.94
N VAL A 242 -12.91 -47.76 -75.98
CA VAL A 242 -13.11 -49.10 -75.37
C VAL A 242 -13.56 -50.11 -76.42
N GLY A 243 -14.49 -49.75 -77.29
CA GLY A 243 -14.93 -50.60 -78.42
C GLY A 243 -13.83 -50.83 -79.46
N SER A 244 -13.07 -49.77 -79.78
CA SER A 244 -11.95 -49.80 -80.71
C SER A 244 -10.81 -50.70 -80.23
N LEU A 245 -10.48 -50.61 -78.89
CA LEU A 245 -9.49 -51.47 -78.26
C LEU A 245 -9.89 -52.94 -78.31
N ARG A 246 -11.14 -53.26 -78.07
CA ARG A 246 -11.67 -54.60 -78.11
C ARG A 246 -11.54 -55.19 -79.55
N THR A 247 -11.81 -54.36 -80.55
CA THR A 247 -11.67 -54.73 -81.95
C THR A 247 -10.18 -54.98 -82.33
N ALA A 248 -9.25 -54.13 -81.89
CA ALA A 248 -7.83 -54.27 -82.03
C ALA A 248 -7.29 -55.55 -81.36
N ILE A 249 -7.69 -55.82 -80.12
CA ILE A 249 -7.36 -57.05 -79.43
C ILE A 249 -7.82 -58.30 -80.17
N SER A 250 -9.04 -58.26 -80.68
CA SER A 250 -9.58 -59.39 -81.46
C SER A 250 -8.79 -59.63 -82.75
N ALA A 251 -8.38 -58.56 -83.40
CA ALA A 251 -7.58 -58.65 -84.65
C ALA A 251 -6.21 -59.26 -84.35
N LEU A 252 -5.50 -58.81 -83.31
CA LEU A 252 -4.22 -59.34 -82.92
C LEU A 252 -4.29 -60.78 -82.41
N LYS A 253 -5.31 -61.17 -81.66
CA LYS A 253 -5.57 -62.55 -81.25
C LYS A 253 -5.75 -63.49 -82.45
N GLY A 254 -6.25 -62.98 -83.65
CA GLY A 254 -6.39 -63.73 -84.85
C GLY A 254 -5.09 -64.10 -85.50
N ILE A 255 -3.97 -63.39 -85.26
CA ILE A 255 -2.65 -63.61 -85.87
C ILE A 255 -1.59 -64.13 -84.87
N ASP A 256 -1.90 -64.38 -83.62
CA ASP A 256 -0.98 -64.77 -82.54
C ASP A 256 -0.18 -66.08 -82.91
N ARG A 257 -0.79 -66.98 -83.68
CA ARG A 257 -0.19 -68.26 -84.15
C ARG A 257 0.87 -68.04 -85.26
N VAL A 258 0.80 -66.92 -85.95
CA VAL A 258 1.71 -66.61 -87.10
C VAL A 258 2.75 -65.59 -86.72
N LEU A 259 2.46 -64.72 -85.73
CA LEU A 259 3.36 -63.67 -85.26
C LEU A 259 3.40 -63.74 -83.70
N PRO A 260 4.35 -64.49 -83.08
CA PRO A 260 4.45 -64.63 -81.63
C PRO A 260 4.56 -63.30 -80.89
N ASP A 261 5.22 -62.30 -81.49
CA ASP A 261 5.37 -60.94 -80.87
C ASP A 261 4.00 -60.25 -80.66
N ALA A 262 2.96 -60.68 -81.38
CA ALA A 262 1.61 -60.15 -81.21
C ALA A 262 0.98 -60.50 -79.87
N ILE A 263 1.44 -61.56 -79.18
CA ILE A 263 0.94 -61.95 -77.81
C ILE A 263 1.23 -60.82 -76.82
N GLU A 264 2.45 -60.32 -76.72
CA GLU A 264 2.84 -59.24 -75.83
C GLU A 264 2.03 -57.96 -76.10
N LEU A 265 1.86 -57.58 -77.34
CA LEU A 265 1.02 -56.41 -77.73
C LEU A 265 -0.46 -56.61 -77.30
N THR A 266 -0.98 -57.84 -77.41
CA THR A 266 -2.33 -58.17 -77.05
C THR A 266 -2.54 -58.06 -75.57
N GLU A 267 -1.60 -58.58 -74.73
CA GLU A 267 -1.66 -58.48 -73.28
C GLU A 267 -1.61 -57.02 -72.78
N ARG A 268 -0.78 -56.20 -73.43
CA ARG A 268 -0.72 -54.75 -73.11
C ARG A 268 -2.01 -54.03 -73.46
N LEU A 269 -2.61 -54.36 -74.62
CA LEU A 269 -3.91 -53.80 -75.03
C LEU A 269 -5.03 -54.32 -74.15
N ASP A 270 -5.02 -55.60 -73.71
CA ASP A 270 -6.02 -56.15 -72.80
C ASP A 270 -5.96 -55.43 -71.41
N SER A 271 -4.75 -55.15 -70.89
CA SER A 271 -4.60 -54.36 -69.69
C SER A 271 -5.13 -52.95 -69.85
N SER A 272 -4.82 -52.25 -70.92
CA SER A 272 -5.37 -50.92 -71.22
C SER A 272 -6.90 -50.93 -71.45
N TYR A 273 -7.46 -51.97 -72.00
CA TYR A 273 -8.90 -52.14 -72.19
C TYR A 273 -9.61 -52.26 -70.83
N ILE A 274 -9.06 -53.06 -69.90
CA ILE A 274 -9.64 -53.23 -68.58
C ILE A 274 -9.63 -51.89 -67.88
N GLU A 275 -8.51 -51.19 -67.82
CA GLU A 275 -8.35 -49.88 -67.20
C GLU A 275 -9.32 -48.83 -67.73
N LEU A 276 -9.34 -48.66 -69.11
CA LEU A 276 -10.19 -47.67 -69.73
C LEU A 276 -11.70 -48.00 -69.59
N LYS A 277 -12.03 -49.31 -69.54
CA LYS A 277 -13.41 -49.72 -69.24
C LYS A 277 -13.87 -49.39 -67.84
N ASP A 278 -12.98 -49.54 -66.87
CA ASP A 278 -13.23 -49.18 -65.49
C ASP A 278 -13.43 -47.66 -65.35
N ILE A 279 -12.53 -46.87 -65.93
CA ILE A 279 -12.65 -45.39 -65.97
C ILE A 279 -13.97 -44.95 -66.62
N ALA A 280 -14.37 -45.61 -67.76
CA ALA A 280 -15.61 -45.30 -68.44
C ALA A 280 -16.85 -45.58 -67.54
N GLN A 281 -16.81 -46.67 -66.74
CA GLN A 281 -17.85 -46.95 -65.74
C GLN A 281 -17.91 -45.93 -64.61
N GLU A 282 -16.74 -45.50 -64.13
CA GLU A 282 -16.71 -44.44 -63.12
C GLU A 282 -17.25 -43.12 -63.66
N ILE A 283 -16.92 -42.72 -64.87
CA ILE A 283 -17.40 -41.49 -65.53
C ILE A 283 -18.92 -41.57 -65.69
N ASN A 284 -19.46 -42.71 -66.14
CA ASN A 284 -20.90 -42.87 -66.28
C ASN A 284 -21.65 -42.84 -64.95
N ALA A 285 -21.08 -43.46 -63.92
CA ALA A 285 -21.66 -43.34 -62.57
C ALA A 285 -21.71 -41.91 -62.07
N LYS A 286 -20.60 -41.13 -62.29
CA LYS A 286 -20.57 -39.69 -61.93
C LYS A 286 -21.54 -38.86 -62.76
N LEU A 287 -21.77 -39.21 -64.01
CA LEU A 287 -22.75 -38.54 -64.87
C LEU A 287 -24.18 -38.74 -64.39
N GLU A 288 -24.51 -39.93 -63.93
CA GLU A 288 -25.82 -40.22 -63.31
C GLU A 288 -26.05 -39.47 -62.01
N ASP A 289 -25.00 -39.31 -61.19
CA ASP A 289 -25.03 -38.59 -59.92
C ASP A 289 -25.03 -37.03 -60.07
N THR A 290 -24.78 -36.49 -61.26
CA THR A 290 -24.68 -35.04 -61.54
C THR A 290 -26.04 -34.38 -61.87
N ASP A 291 -27.14 -34.98 -61.58
CA ASP A 291 -28.48 -34.40 -61.83
C ASP A 291 -28.99 -33.70 -60.58
N PHE A 292 -28.69 -32.37 -60.45
CA PHE A 292 -29.07 -31.57 -59.29
C PHE A 292 -30.46 -30.90 -59.46
N ASP A 293 -31.24 -30.87 -58.36
CA ASP A 293 -32.50 -30.14 -58.33
C ASP A 293 -32.26 -28.63 -58.12
N PRO A 294 -32.75 -27.73 -58.98
CA PRO A 294 -32.66 -26.29 -58.78
C PRO A 294 -33.22 -25.82 -57.45
N ALA A 295 -34.25 -26.47 -56.91
CA ALA A 295 -34.82 -26.16 -55.62
C ALA A 295 -33.85 -26.48 -54.46
N GLU A 296 -32.99 -27.49 -54.66
CA GLU A 296 -31.95 -27.81 -53.67
C GLU A 296 -30.82 -26.78 -53.65
N LEU A 297 -30.37 -26.27 -54.83
CA LEU A 297 -29.40 -25.19 -54.96
C LEU A 297 -29.92 -23.91 -54.27
N ASP A 298 -31.18 -23.54 -54.51
CA ASP A 298 -31.78 -22.39 -53.86
C ASP A 298 -31.82 -22.57 -52.32
N ALA A 299 -32.11 -23.77 -51.79
CA ALA A 299 -32.10 -24.05 -50.37
C ALA A 299 -30.69 -23.93 -49.76
N VAL A 300 -29.64 -24.42 -50.44
CA VAL A 300 -28.23 -24.31 -50.03
C VAL A 300 -27.82 -22.86 -49.98
N ASN A 301 -28.11 -22.10 -51.06
CA ASN A 301 -27.74 -20.67 -51.11
C ASN A 301 -28.47 -19.85 -50.05
N ASN A 302 -29.77 -20.06 -49.83
CA ASN A 302 -30.50 -19.40 -48.75
C ASN A 302 -29.93 -19.72 -47.38
N ARG A 303 -29.41 -20.93 -47.16
CA ARG A 303 -28.74 -21.29 -45.92
C ARG A 303 -27.40 -20.58 -45.76
N LEU A 304 -26.59 -20.52 -46.79
CA LEU A 304 -25.30 -19.78 -46.84
C LEU A 304 -25.53 -18.29 -46.58
N ASP A 305 -26.48 -17.66 -47.28
CA ASP A 305 -26.80 -16.25 -47.09
C ASP A 305 -27.16 -15.96 -45.62
N ARG A 306 -27.92 -16.84 -45.00
CA ARG A 306 -28.27 -16.71 -43.59
C ARG A 306 -27.03 -16.80 -42.68
N LEU A 307 -26.08 -17.68 -42.95
CA LEU A 307 -24.83 -17.82 -42.20
C LEU A 307 -23.98 -16.56 -42.34
N TYR A 308 -23.78 -16.09 -43.59
CA TYR A 308 -23.01 -14.85 -43.87
C TYR A 308 -23.65 -13.61 -43.21
N ASP A 309 -24.98 -13.50 -43.23
CA ASP A 309 -25.69 -12.41 -42.55
C ASP A 309 -25.45 -12.44 -41.06
N LEU A 310 -25.42 -13.61 -40.44
CA LEU A 310 -25.12 -13.77 -39.00
C LEU A 310 -23.65 -13.44 -38.72
N GLU A 311 -22.70 -13.95 -39.52
CA GLU A 311 -21.26 -13.66 -39.39
C GLU A 311 -20.98 -12.15 -39.48
N LYS A 312 -21.56 -11.50 -40.49
CA LYS A 312 -21.45 -10.05 -40.64
C LYS A 312 -22.06 -9.28 -39.49
N LYS A 313 -23.23 -9.72 -38.98
CA LYS A 313 -23.93 -9.07 -37.88
C LYS A 313 -23.15 -9.18 -36.56
N TYR A 314 -22.55 -10.34 -36.31
CA TYR A 314 -21.79 -10.60 -35.10
C TYR A 314 -20.29 -10.33 -35.23
N HIS A 315 -19.85 -9.84 -36.40
CA HIS A 315 -18.44 -9.52 -36.71
C HIS A 315 -17.48 -10.70 -36.49
N VAL A 316 -17.87 -11.86 -36.98
CA VAL A 316 -17.10 -13.11 -36.91
C VAL A 316 -16.87 -13.64 -38.33
N GLU A 317 -15.94 -14.57 -38.50
CA GLU A 317 -15.55 -15.10 -39.83
C GLU A 317 -15.98 -16.55 -40.06
N THR A 318 -16.43 -17.26 -39.02
CA THR A 318 -16.78 -18.68 -39.11
C THR A 318 -18.03 -19.04 -38.28
N VAL A 319 -18.70 -20.13 -38.71
CA VAL A 319 -19.82 -20.70 -37.91
C VAL A 319 -19.36 -21.16 -36.53
N GLY A 320 -18.11 -21.67 -36.38
CA GLY A 320 -17.54 -22.03 -35.10
C GLY A 320 -17.45 -20.84 -34.15
N GLU A 321 -17.10 -19.65 -34.67
CA GLU A 321 -17.09 -18.40 -33.84
C GLU A 321 -18.51 -17.94 -33.50
N LEU A 322 -19.52 -18.14 -34.36
CA LEU A 322 -20.94 -17.91 -34.01
C LEU A 322 -21.41 -18.83 -32.88
N ILE A 323 -20.99 -20.09 -32.89
CA ILE A 323 -21.27 -21.06 -31.82
C ILE A 323 -20.61 -20.62 -30.51
N ALA A 324 -19.34 -20.23 -30.56
CA ALA A 324 -18.62 -19.72 -29.39
C ALA A 324 -19.31 -18.45 -28.84
N LYS A 325 -19.78 -17.56 -29.72
CA LYS A 325 -20.53 -16.35 -29.31
C LYS A 325 -21.86 -16.68 -28.65
N ARG A 326 -22.61 -17.66 -29.18
CA ARG A 326 -23.84 -18.16 -28.55
C ARG A 326 -23.56 -18.68 -27.13
N ASP A 327 -22.49 -19.45 -26.96
CA ASP A 327 -22.14 -20.06 -25.68
C ASP A 327 -21.65 -19.00 -24.67
N GLU A 328 -20.94 -17.96 -25.13
CA GLU A 328 -20.61 -16.77 -24.33
C GLU A 328 -21.86 -16.05 -23.83
N LEU A 329 -22.83 -15.79 -24.73
CA LEU A 329 -24.10 -15.16 -24.38
C LEU A 329 -24.88 -16.00 -23.36
N LYS A 330 -24.89 -17.33 -23.50
CA LYS A 330 -25.49 -18.25 -22.54
C LYS A 330 -24.87 -18.13 -21.15
N GLN A 331 -23.54 -18.03 -21.08
CA GLN A 331 -22.85 -17.84 -19.80
C GLN A 331 -23.19 -16.49 -19.16
N GLN A 332 -23.26 -15.42 -19.96
CA GLN A 332 -23.64 -14.09 -19.47
C GLN A 332 -25.08 -14.09 -18.91
N LEU A 333 -26.02 -14.69 -19.60
CA LEU A 333 -27.42 -14.84 -19.14
C LEU A 333 -27.51 -15.66 -17.85
N SER A 334 -26.80 -16.79 -17.78
CA SER A 334 -26.73 -17.62 -16.57
C SER A 334 -26.14 -16.86 -15.37
N HIS A 335 -25.13 -16.03 -15.60
CA HIS A 335 -24.57 -15.17 -14.55
C HIS A 335 -25.58 -14.15 -14.03
N ILE A 336 -26.43 -13.61 -14.89
CA ILE A 336 -27.49 -12.67 -14.49
C ILE A 336 -28.56 -13.38 -13.66
N GLU A 337 -28.96 -14.59 -14.04
CA GLU A 337 -29.98 -15.40 -13.31
C GLU A 337 -29.48 -15.79 -11.90
N ASN A 338 -28.19 -16.14 -11.75
CA ASN A 338 -27.62 -16.56 -10.47
C ASN A 338 -27.17 -15.36 -9.60
N SER A 339 -27.26 -14.14 -10.10
CA SER A 339 -26.73 -12.94 -9.41
C SER A 339 -27.56 -12.58 -8.16
N ASP A 340 -28.84 -12.87 -8.13
CA ASP A 340 -29.70 -12.58 -6.97
C ASP A 340 -29.35 -13.48 -5.76
N GLU A 341 -28.96 -14.74 -5.98
CA GLU A 341 -28.48 -15.64 -4.93
C GLU A 341 -27.11 -15.18 -4.41
N ALA A 342 -26.17 -14.88 -5.31
CA ALA A 342 -24.84 -14.37 -4.95
C ALA A 342 -24.93 -13.05 -4.16
N LEU A 343 -25.85 -12.16 -4.55
CA LEU A 343 -26.11 -10.90 -3.86
C LEU A 343 -26.64 -11.14 -2.44
N ALA A 344 -27.58 -12.08 -2.28
CA ALA A 344 -28.13 -12.43 -0.98
C ALA A 344 -27.06 -13.02 -0.05
N GLU A 345 -26.18 -13.89 -0.56
CA GLU A 345 -25.08 -14.49 0.20
C GLU A 345 -24.08 -13.43 0.69
N ILE A 346 -23.60 -12.56 -0.22
CA ILE A 346 -22.66 -11.48 0.14
C ILE A 346 -23.31 -10.51 1.13
N GLN A 347 -24.59 -10.20 0.97
CA GLN A 347 -25.31 -9.32 1.89
C GLN A 347 -25.49 -9.94 3.28
N GLN A 348 -25.70 -11.24 3.36
CA GLN A 348 -25.74 -11.97 4.62
C GLN A 348 -24.38 -12.01 5.31
N GLU A 349 -23.30 -12.26 4.54
CA GLU A 349 -21.92 -12.22 5.05
C GLU A 349 -21.57 -10.82 5.58
N MET A 350 -21.88 -9.78 4.81
CA MET A 350 -21.65 -8.39 5.24
C MET A 350 -22.38 -8.07 6.55
N THR A 351 -23.63 -8.50 6.69
CA THR A 351 -24.42 -8.29 7.91
C THR A 351 -23.81 -9.01 9.12
N LYS A 352 -23.30 -10.23 8.93
CA LYS A 352 -22.59 -10.98 9.99
C LYS A 352 -21.31 -10.28 10.41
N LEU A 353 -20.48 -9.85 9.43
CA LEU A 353 -19.24 -9.14 9.70
C LEU A 353 -19.48 -7.79 10.38
N GLN A 354 -20.52 -7.06 9.97
CA GLN A 354 -20.93 -5.82 10.62
C GLN A 354 -21.34 -6.04 12.09
N ALA A 355 -22.14 -7.05 12.36
CA ALA A 355 -22.57 -7.38 13.73
C ALA A 355 -21.38 -7.81 14.60
N GLN A 356 -20.42 -8.55 14.02
CA GLN A 356 -19.21 -8.95 14.72
C GLN A 356 -18.32 -7.73 15.00
N ALA A 357 -18.05 -6.87 13.99
CA ALA A 357 -17.27 -5.65 14.17
C ALA A 357 -17.90 -4.71 15.22
N GLN A 358 -19.24 -4.60 15.24
CA GLN A 358 -19.95 -3.83 16.25
C GLN A 358 -19.72 -4.38 17.66
N LYS A 359 -19.81 -5.70 17.85
CA LYS A 359 -19.56 -6.36 19.14
C LYS A 359 -18.12 -6.13 19.62
N GLU A 360 -17.14 -6.23 18.71
CA GLU A 360 -15.74 -6.00 19.03
C GLU A 360 -15.47 -4.52 19.33
N ALA A 361 -16.08 -3.58 18.60
CA ALA A 361 -16.03 -2.15 18.87
C ALA A 361 -16.62 -1.80 20.25
N ASP A 362 -17.74 -2.43 20.63
CA ASP A 362 -18.34 -2.25 21.97
C ASP A 362 -17.41 -2.76 23.10
N ALA A 363 -16.63 -3.81 22.83
CA ALA A 363 -15.63 -4.31 23.76
C ALA A 363 -14.49 -3.31 23.92
N LEU A 364 -13.97 -2.74 22.81
CA LEU A 364 -12.98 -1.66 22.85
C LEU A 364 -13.48 -0.44 23.60
N THR A 365 -14.71 0.02 23.35
CA THR A 365 -15.31 1.14 24.06
C THR A 365 -15.34 0.94 25.59
N LYS A 366 -15.61 -0.29 26.04
CA LYS A 366 -15.58 -0.62 27.48
C LYS A 366 -14.17 -0.52 28.06
N LEU A 367 -13.16 -1.05 27.36
CA LEU A 367 -11.77 -0.97 27.79
C LEU A 367 -11.30 0.49 27.82
N ARG A 368 -11.58 1.24 26.77
CA ARG A 368 -11.28 2.68 26.65
C ARG A 368 -11.95 3.51 27.73
N THR A 369 -13.21 3.21 28.06
CA THR A 369 -13.93 3.90 29.14
C THR A 369 -13.28 3.65 30.50
N LYS A 370 -12.82 2.43 30.77
CA LYS A 370 -12.09 2.10 31.99
C LYS A 370 -10.75 2.82 32.06
N ALA A 371 -9.99 2.80 30.95
CA ALA A 371 -8.71 3.49 30.82
C ALA A 371 -8.88 5.01 30.95
N ALA A 372 -9.90 5.61 30.35
CA ALA A 372 -10.20 7.03 30.48
C ALA A 372 -10.36 7.46 31.93
N ARG A 373 -11.10 6.70 32.72
CA ARG A 373 -11.27 7.00 34.16
C ARG A 373 -9.96 6.90 34.95
N GLN A 374 -9.10 5.94 34.57
CA GLN A 374 -7.78 5.82 35.17
C GLN A 374 -6.90 7.02 34.82
N ILE A 375 -6.88 7.40 33.55
CA ILE A 375 -6.15 8.57 33.04
C ILE A 375 -6.62 9.85 33.74
N GLU A 376 -7.93 10.07 33.87
CA GLU A 376 -8.49 11.23 34.55
C GLU A 376 -7.96 11.36 36.00
N LYS A 377 -7.99 10.25 36.76
CA LYS A 377 -7.49 10.18 38.12
C LYS A 377 -5.99 10.45 38.21
N ASP A 378 -5.20 9.79 37.37
CA ASP A 378 -3.75 9.89 37.35
C ASP A 378 -3.30 11.29 36.92
N MET A 379 -3.97 11.88 35.94
CA MET A 379 -3.70 13.24 35.48
C MET A 379 -3.98 14.27 36.59
N GLN A 380 -5.09 14.15 37.32
CA GLN A 380 -5.36 15.03 38.46
C GLN A 380 -4.27 14.90 39.53
N ALA A 381 -3.88 13.66 39.88
CA ALA A 381 -2.84 13.43 40.89
C ALA A 381 -1.48 14.03 40.49
N ARG A 382 -1.12 14.01 39.21
CA ARG A 382 0.14 14.57 38.68
C ARG A 382 0.09 16.09 38.49
N LEU A 383 -1.06 16.66 38.12
CA LEU A 383 -1.19 18.09 37.82
C LEU A 383 -1.33 18.96 39.09
N ILE A 384 -1.88 18.42 40.18
CA ILE A 384 -1.98 19.14 41.47
C ILE A 384 -0.61 19.61 42.00
N PRO A 385 0.43 18.76 42.10
CA PRO A 385 1.77 19.19 42.52
C PRO A 385 2.45 20.15 41.52
N LEU A 386 1.99 20.16 40.28
CA LEU A 386 2.49 21.06 39.22
C LEU A 386 1.81 22.45 39.24
N GLY A 387 1.20 22.83 40.39
CA GLY A 387 0.63 24.15 40.60
C GLY A 387 -0.80 24.33 40.07
N MET A 388 -1.54 23.24 39.88
CA MET A 388 -2.94 23.25 39.45
C MET A 388 -3.87 22.56 40.49
N PRO A 389 -4.04 23.13 41.69
CA PRO A 389 -4.74 22.44 42.78
C PRO A 389 -6.22 22.18 42.50
N ASN A 390 -6.83 22.94 41.59
CA ASN A 390 -8.24 22.85 41.26
C ASN A 390 -8.46 22.36 39.81
N VAL A 391 -7.48 21.62 39.27
CA VAL A 391 -7.54 21.10 37.91
C VAL A 391 -8.71 20.13 37.73
N ARG A 392 -9.37 20.23 36.59
CA ARG A 392 -10.33 19.24 36.11
C ARG A 392 -9.85 18.74 34.74
N PHE A 393 -9.68 17.45 34.66
CA PHE A 393 -9.33 16.75 33.42
C PHE A 393 -10.35 15.65 33.21
N THR A 394 -10.99 15.64 32.03
CA THR A 394 -12.05 14.68 31.70
C THR A 394 -11.87 14.21 30.29
N ILE A 395 -12.08 12.93 30.05
CA ILE A 395 -12.03 12.29 28.73
C ILE A 395 -13.45 12.00 28.28
N GLN A 396 -13.89 12.71 27.27
CA GLN A 396 -15.19 12.44 26.64
C GLN A 396 -15.00 11.38 25.58
N ILE A 397 -15.84 10.32 25.63
CA ILE A 397 -15.93 9.27 24.62
C ILE A 397 -17.32 9.37 24.00
N ALA A 398 -17.39 9.60 22.71
CA ALA A 398 -18.63 9.68 21.94
C ALA A 398 -18.60 8.64 20.81
N ALA A 399 -19.76 8.07 20.49
CA ALA A 399 -19.87 7.16 19.34
C ALA A 399 -19.79 7.94 18.03
N ASP A 400 -18.99 7.45 17.07
CA ASP A 400 -18.79 8.05 15.73
C ASP A 400 -19.00 7.03 14.60
N GLY A 401 -19.67 5.92 14.89
CA GLY A 401 -19.84 4.80 13.96
C GLY A 401 -18.59 3.94 13.80
N LEU A 402 -18.73 2.83 13.08
CA LEU A 402 -17.62 1.90 12.84
C LEU A 402 -16.57 2.53 11.91
N GLY A 403 -15.35 2.63 12.37
CA GLY A 403 -14.20 3.12 11.63
C GLY A 403 -12.99 2.21 11.78
N ARG A 404 -11.88 2.53 11.12
CA ARG A 404 -10.65 1.74 11.19
C ARG A 404 -10.11 1.55 12.61
N ASN A 405 -10.34 2.53 13.48
CA ASN A 405 -9.83 2.57 14.86
C ASN A 405 -10.92 2.30 15.90
N GLY A 406 -12.00 1.64 15.57
CA GLY A 406 -13.17 1.44 16.43
C GLY A 406 -14.29 2.40 16.11
N GLN A 407 -15.21 2.56 17.07
CA GLN A 407 -16.37 3.45 16.95
C GLN A 407 -16.28 4.70 17.82
N ASP A 408 -15.15 4.91 18.52
CA ASP A 408 -15.03 5.93 19.55
C ASP A 408 -14.33 7.19 19.02
N LYS A 409 -14.95 8.32 19.26
CA LYS A 409 -14.36 9.64 19.16
C LYS A 409 -13.99 10.13 20.53
N ILE A 410 -12.70 10.41 20.74
CA ILE A 410 -12.16 10.81 22.03
C ILE A 410 -11.83 12.29 22.03
N ALA A 411 -12.20 12.99 23.13
CA ALA A 411 -11.85 14.38 23.35
C ALA A 411 -11.34 14.58 24.77
N PHE A 412 -10.12 15.11 24.91
CA PHE A 412 -9.55 15.52 26.19
C PHE A 412 -10.03 16.92 26.54
N LEU A 413 -10.76 17.02 27.63
CA LEU A 413 -11.30 18.27 28.17
C LEU A 413 -10.51 18.66 29.41
N PHE A 414 -10.16 19.93 29.53
CA PHE A 414 -9.33 20.47 30.58
C PHE A 414 -9.86 21.80 31.09
N SER A 415 -9.65 22.02 32.39
CA SER A 415 -9.80 23.32 33.04
C SER A 415 -8.81 23.42 34.19
N ALA A 416 -8.01 24.48 34.26
CA ALA A 416 -7.01 24.72 35.29
C ALA A 416 -7.62 25.10 36.66
N ASN A 417 -8.86 25.60 36.67
CA ASN A 417 -9.53 26.04 37.88
C ASN A 417 -11.06 25.78 37.82
N THR A 418 -11.76 25.97 38.94
CA THR A 418 -13.20 25.73 39.05
C THR A 418 -14.06 26.77 38.34
N SER A 419 -13.55 27.97 38.11
CA SER A 419 -14.30 29.09 37.51
C SER A 419 -14.35 29.09 35.99
N THR A 420 -13.46 28.36 35.34
CA THR A 420 -13.47 28.19 33.88
C THR A 420 -14.22 26.91 33.46
N PRO A 421 -15.02 26.92 32.41
CA PRO A 421 -15.66 25.70 31.91
C PRO A 421 -14.61 24.70 31.42
N LEU A 422 -14.96 23.42 31.40
CA LEU A 422 -14.19 22.40 30.70
C LEU A 422 -14.21 22.70 29.20
N GLN A 423 -13.04 22.76 28.59
CA GLN A 423 -12.88 23.01 27.16
C GLN A 423 -11.85 22.04 26.56
N PRO A 424 -11.88 21.76 25.27
CA PRO A 424 -10.86 20.97 24.63
C PRO A 424 -9.46 21.48 24.96
N VAL A 425 -8.52 20.58 25.24
CA VAL A 425 -7.13 20.94 25.58
C VAL A 425 -6.52 21.86 24.51
N SER A 426 -6.95 21.71 23.25
CA SER A 426 -6.58 22.55 22.12
C SER A 426 -6.91 24.03 22.25
N GLN A 427 -7.89 24.37 23.08
CA GLN A 427 -8.40 25.74 23.26
C GLN A 427 -7.84 26.41 24.53
N VAL A 428 -6.96 25.73 25.24
CA VAL A 428 -6.32 26.28 26.44
C VAL A 428 -5.33 27.37 26.05
N ALA A 429 -5.52 28.57 26.62
CA ALA A 429 -4.75 29.76 26.23
C ALA A 429 -3.34 29.81 26.84
N SER A 430 -3.07 29.07 27.94
CA SER A 430 -1.79 29.12 28.65
C SER A 430 -0.80 28.04 28.14
N GLY A 431 0.26 28.45 27.48
CA GLY A 431 1.32 27.54 27.03
C GLY A 431 1.97 26.75 28.17
N GLY A 432 2.17 27.37 29.33
CA GLY A 432 2.73 26.68 30.50
C GLY A 432 1.78 25.63 31.10
N GLU A 433 0.46 25.84 31.07
CA GLU A 433 -0.52 24.82 31.50
C GLU A 433 -0.51 23.62 30.55
N ILE A 434 -0.51 23.87 29.24
CA ILE A 434 -0.45 22.82 28.23
C ILE A 434 0.86 22.01 28.37
N ALA A 435 2.00 22.67 28.59
CA ALA A 435 3.29 22.00 28.77
C ALA A 435 3.26 21.03 29.97
N ARG A 436 2.65 21.43 31.09
CA ARG A 436 2.49 20.57 32.28
C ARG A 436 1.53 19.41 32.03
N VAL A 437 0.44 19.63 31.31
CA VAL A 437 -0.48 18.56 30.88
C VAL A 437 0.25 17.56 30.00
N MET A 438 1.05 18.03 29.01
CA MET A 438 1.84 17.16 28.14
C MET A 438 2.90 16.38 28.90
N LEU A 439 3.65 17.02 29.79
CA LEU A 439 4.63 16.33 30.63
C LEU A 439 3.97 15.21 31.43
N SER A 440 2.82 15.50 32.06
CA SER A 440 2.06 14.52 32.86
C SER A 440 1.54 13.35 32.02
N LEU A 441 1.02 13.62 30.80
CA LEU A 441 0.59 12.59 29.85
C LEU A 441 1.76 11.72 29.40
N LYS A 442 2.88 12.35 28.98
CA LYS A 442 4.08 11.63 28.55
C LYS A 442 4.67 10.77 29.67
N ALA A 443 4.71 11.28 30.90
CA ALA A 443 5.14 10.50 32.05
C ALA A 443 4.25 9.28 32.29
N MET A 444 2.94 9.42 32.13
CA MET A 444 1.99 8.33 32.30
C MET A 444 2.15 7.24 31.22
N ILE A 445 2.25 7.64 29.94
CA ILE A 445 2.39 6.68 28.84
C ILE A 445 3.82 6.13 28.68
N SER A 446 4.83 6.83 29.20
CA SER A 446 6.23 6.39 29.10
C SER A 446 6.48 5.02 29.73
N GLY A 447 5.60 4.59 30.66
CA GLY A 447 5.60 3.25 31.24
C GLY A 447 5.20 2.14 30.27
N ALA A 448 4.33 2.45 29.32
CA ALA A 448 3.72 1.50 28.38
C ALA A 448 4.31 1.58 26.96
N VAL A 449 4.80 2.74 26.53
CA VAL A 449 5.43 2.93 25.22
C VAL A 449 6.95 2.91 25.36
N LYS A 450 7.59 2.09 24.56
CA LYS A 450 9.06 2.00 24.47
C LYS A 450 9.62 3.09 23.54
N LEU A 451 9.43 4.37 23.91
CA LEU A 451 10.10 5.47 23.19
C LEU A 451 11.56 5.54 23.63
N PRO A 452 12.53 5.49 22.70
CA PRO A 452 13.95 5.47 23.05
C PRO A 452 14.42 6.75 23.71
N THR A 453 14.08 7.89 23.13
CA THR A 453 14.56 9.20 23.56
C THR A 453 13.43 10.22 23.56
N ILE A 454 13.25 10.93 24.66
CA ILE A 454 12.31 12.03 24.79
C ILE A 454 13.08 13.32 25.00
N ILE A 455 12.85 14.33 24.15
CA ILE A 455 13.49 15.63 24.24
C ILE A 455 12.43 16.69 24.60
N PHE A 456 12.64 17.37 25.72
CA PHE A 456 11.82 18.48 26.16
C PHE A 456 12.53 19.81 25.89
N ASP A 457 11.91 20.66 25.08
CA ASP A 457 12.43 21.98 24.73
C ASP A 457 11.59 23.09 25.36
N GLU A 458 12.22 23.81 26.31
CA GLU A 458 11.66 24.99 26.98
C GLU A 458 10.22 24.79 27.53
N ILE A 459 9.93 23.57 28.04
CA ILE A 459 8.60 23.27 28.65
C ILE A 459 8.43 23.94 30.01
N ASP A 460 9.48 24.52 30.54
CA ASP A 460 9.57 25.22 31.83
C ASP A 460 9.19 26.70 31.73
N THR A 461 8.68 27.16 30.61
CA THR A 461 8.23 28.55 30.44
C THR A 461 7.07 28.90 31.39
N GLY A 462 7.24 29.96 32.18
CA GLY A 462 6.21 30.45 33.09
C GLY A 462 6.09 29.66 34.40
N VAL A 463 7.07 28.82 34.72
CA VAL A 463 7.14 28.12 36.02
C VAL A 463 8.39 28.52 36.79
N SER A 464 8.38 28.33 38.10
CA SER A 464 9.53 28.62 38.99
C SER A 464 9.42 27.84 40.30
N GLY A 465 10.53 27.82 41.06
CA GLY A 465 10.59 27.27 42.41
C GLY A 465 10.13 25.81 42.49
N LYS A 466 9.21 25.51 43.41
CA LYS A 466 8.75 24.14 43.68
C LYS A 466 8.09 23.45 42.49
N ILE A 467 7.46 24.20 41.59
CA ILE A 467 6.81 23.62 40.41
C ILE A 467 7.88 23.10 39.45
N ALA A 468 8.95 23.88 39.22
CA ALA A 468 10.07 23.46 38.38
C ALA A 468 10.79 22.22 38.95
N GLU A 469 10.96 22.16 40.28
CA GLU A 469 11.51 20.98 40.98
C GLU A 469 10.63 19.73 40.71
N LYS A 470 9.30 19.85 40.82
CA LYS A 470 8.38 18.74 40.57
C LYS A 470 8.39 18.29 39.10
N MET A 471 8.50 19.22 38.15
CA MET A 471 8.69 18.88 36.76
C MET A 471 9.98 18.08 36.55
N ALA A 472 11.06 18.50 37.18
CA ALA A 472 12.35 17.81 37.08
C ALA A 472 12.30 16.41 37.69
N GLU A 473 11.62 16.23 38.83
CA GLU A 473 11.40 14.90 39.43
C GLU A 473 10.66 13.96 38.49
N ILE A 474 9.62 14.45 37.79
CA ILE A 474 8.89 13.68 36.79
C ILE A 474 9.80 13.29 35.61
N MET A 475 10.63 14.21 35.10
CA MET A 475 11.56 13.91 34.04
C MET A 475 12.64 12.91 34.49
N GLN A 476 13.12 13.03 35.73
CA GLN A 476 14.07 12.08 36.30
C GLN A 476 13.44 10.69 36.44
N GLU A 477 12.20 10.58 36.92
CA GLU A 477 11.44 9.33 36.98
C GLU A 477 11.28 8.70 35.59
N MET A 478 10.95 9.52 34.57
CA MET A 478 10.86 9.07 33.17
C MET A 478 12.19 8.56 32.62
N GLY A 479 13.31 9.11 33.05
CA GLY A 479 14.66 8.68 32.65
C GLY A 479 15.13 7.38 33.30
N GLN A 480 14.36 6.82 34.26
CA GLN A 480 14.69 5.54 34.88
C GLN A 480 14.38 4.35 33.96
N HIS A 481 14.87 3.16 34.34
CA HIS A 481 14.58 1.89 33.65
C HIS A 481 15.08 1.83 32.18
N GLY A 482 16.26 2.42 31.92
CA GLY A 482 16.89 2.36 30.59
C GLY A 482 16.26 3.27 29.55
N ARG A 483 15.57 4.33 29.97
CA ARG A 483 15.05 5.38 29.08
C ARG A 483 15.98 6.58 29.06
N GLN A 484 15.81 7.40 28.04
CA GLN A 484 16.59 8.62 27.88
C GLN A 484 15.65 9.84 27.80
N VAL A 485 15.84 10.78 28.70
CA VAL A 485 15.14 12.06 28.72
C VAL A 485 16.17 13.16 28.62
N ILE A 486 16.01 14.07 27.67
CA ILE A 486 16.87 15.23 27.48
C ILE A 486 16.01 16.48 27.68
N SER A 487 16.34 17.34 28.62
CA SER A 487 15.65 18.62 28.82
C SER A 487 16.55 19.78 28.46
N ILE A 488 16.07 20.63 27.58
CA ILE A 488 16.66 21.93 27.30
C ILE A 488 15.96 22.95 28.21
N THR A 489 16.73 23.51 29.16
CA THR A 489 16.17 24.34 30.24
C THR A 489 16.99 25.57 30.52
N HIS A 490 16.34 26.58 31.05
CA HIS A 490 16.97 27.77 31.64
C HIS A 490 16.77 27.86 33.16
N LEU A 491 16.08 26.86 33.77
CA LEU A 491 15.78 26.84 35.20
C LEU A 491 16.81 26.00 35.97
N PRO A 492 17.49 26.59 36.98
CA PRO A 492 18.48 25.88 37.79
C PRO A 492 17.89 24.69 38.55
N GLN A 493 16.59 24.75 38.93
CA GLN A 493 15.88 23.65 39.62
C GLN A 493 15.75 22.40 38.74
N ILE A 494 15.53 22.58 37.43
CA ILE A 494 15.45 21.47 36.47
C ILE A 494 16.86 20.97 36.18
N ALA A 495 17.79 21.92 35.91
CA ALA A 495 19.17 21.58 35.61
C ALA A 495 19.81 20.74 36.72
N ALA A 496 19.59 21.09 37.98
CA ALA A 496 20.20 20.40 39.12
C ALA A 496 19.83 18.92 39.26
N LEU A 497 18.69 18.46 38.75
CA LEU A 497 18.24 17.06 38.83
C LEU A 497 18.71 16.20 37.66
N GLY A 498 19.38 16.78 36.68
CA GLY A 498 20.01 16.05 35.59
C GLY A 498 21.13 15.13 36.10
N THR A 499 21.20 13.92 35.55
CA THR A 499 22.33 12.99 35.81
C THR A 499 23.55 13.33 34.95
N THR A 500 23.31 13.87 33.75
CA THR A 500 24.36 14.36 32.84
C THR A 500 24.05 15.79 32.42
N HIS A 501 25.06 16.63 32.42
CA HIS A 501 24.90 18.05 32.12
C HIS A 501 25.71 18.43 30.91
N TYR A 502 25.07 19.11 29.98
CA TYR A 502 25.69 19.71 28.80
C TYR A 502 25.48 21.21 28.81
N ARG A 503 26.53 21.95 28.42
CA ARG A 503 26.44 23.39 28.24
C ARG A 503 26.67 23.78 26.80
N VAL A 504 25.77 24.62 26.29
CA VAL A 504 25.92 25.26 24.98
C VAL A 504 26.40 26.70 25.19
N GLU A 505 27.51 27.03 24.56
CA GLU A 505 28.13 28.35 24.64
C GLU A 505 28.48 28.88 23.26
N LYS A 506 28.48 30.23 23.13
CA LYS A 506 28.94 30.92 21.94
C LYS A 506 30.39 31.35 22.14
N GLU A 507 31.19 31.14 21.13
CA GLU A 507 32.59 31.60 21.09
C GLU A 507 32.75 32.52 19.87
N GLU A 508 33.28 33.73 20.12
CA GLU A 508 33.64 34.63 19.07
C GLU A 508 35.02 34.22 18.52
N THR A 509 35.06 33.84 17.26
CA THR A 509 36.29 33.45 16.55
C THR A 509 36.62 34.47 15.49
N ALA A 510 37.83 34.43 14.95
CA ALA A 510 38.24 35.28 13.83
C ALA A 510 37.39 35.10 12.56
N GLN A 511 36.62 34.01 12.49
CA GLN A 511 35.75 33.64 11.36
C GLN A 511 34.25 33.87 11.65
N GLY A 512 33.90 34.41 12.82
CA GLY A 512 32.55 34.66 13.27
C GLY A 512 32.18 33.90 14.55
N THR A 513 30.90 34.00 14.94
CA THR A 513 30.37 33.33 16.15
C THR A 513 30.17 31.85 15.87
N VAL A 514 30.68 31.00 16.75
CA VAL A 514 30.55 29.54 16.70
C VAL A 514 29.83 29.05 17.95
N SER A 515 28.87 28.13 17.80
CA SER A 515 28.24 27.45 18.92
C SER A 515 28.92 26.12 19.20
N ARG A 516 29.24 25.87 20.46
CA ARG A 516 29.82 24.63 20.95
C ARG A 516 28.97 24.04 22.06
N MET A 517 28.95 22.73 22.16
CA MET A 517 28.32 21.98 23.25
C MET A 517 29.40 21.12 23.91
N LYS A 518 29.41 21.11 25.23
CA LYS A 518 30.34 20.28 26.01
C LYS A 518 29.63 19.65 27.20
N GLU A 519 30.06 18.46 27.55
CA GLU A 519 29.70 17.82 28.81
C GLU A 519 30.40 18.52 29.97
N LEU A 520 29.66 18.72 31.07
CA LEU A 520 30.21 19.38 32.25
C LEU A 520 30.71 18.36 33.27
N THR A 521 31.84 18.64 33.87
CA THR A 521 32.29 17.94 35.09
C THR A 521 31.46 18.38 36.29
N THR A 522 31.55 17.66 37.40
CA THR A 522 30.85 18.04 38.66
C THR A 522 31.11 19.48 39.08
N GLU A 523 32.37 19.96 38.98
CA GLU A 523 32.70 21.35 39.27
C GLU A 523 32.09 22.32 38.24
N GLY A 524 32.06 21.91 36.97
CA GLY A 524 31.42 22.67 35.92
C GLY A 524 29.91 22.80 36.17
N CYS A 525 29.23 21.73 36.64
CA CYS A 525 27.83 21.75 37.00
C CYS A 525 27.54 22.73 38.12
N ILE A 526 28.38 22.72 39.19
CA ILE A 526 28.21 23.65 40.31
C ILE A 526 28.31 25.09 39.80
N THR A 527 29.34 25.37 38.96
CA THR A 527 29.56 26.71 38.44
C THR A 527 28.39 27.14 37.50
N GLU A 528 27.92 26.27 36.63
CA GLU A 528 26.83 26.56 35.70
C GLU A 528 25.52 26.86 36.46
N ILE A 529 25.16 26.02 37.47
CA ILE A 529 23.95 26.24 38.27
C ILE A 529 24.11 27.51 39.11
N ALA A 530 25.28 27.79 39.67
CA ALA A 530 25.53 29.05 40.40
C ALA A 530 25.37 30.28 39.46
N GLN A 531 25.84 30.21 38.21
CA GLN A 531 25.60 31.24 37.21
C GLN A 531 24.11 31.41 36.87
N MET A 532 23.39 30.32 36.72
CA MET A 532 21.95 30.37 36.49
C MET A 532 21.16 30.99 37.63
N LEU A 533 21.66 30.90 38.86
CA LEU A 533 21.06 31.49 40.07
C LEU A 533 21.37 32.97 40.25
N SER A 534 22.60 33.40 39.95
CA SER A 534 23.11 34.74 40.28
C SER A 534 23.45 35.62 39.09
N GLY A 535 23.38 35.08 37.87
CA GLY A 535 23.87 35.77 36.69
C GLY A 535 25.40 35.67 36.55
N SER A 536 26.02 36.66 35.91
CA SER A 536 27.48 36.66 35.59
C SER A 536 28.39 36.65 36.83
N ASP A 537 27.92 37.23 37.95
CA ASP A 537 28.72 37.37 39.17
C ASP A 537 28.43 36.20 40.13
N VAL A 538 29.27 35.19 40.07
CA VAL A 538 29.14 34.00 40.93
C VAL A 538 29.63 34.28 42.33
N SER A 539 28.70 34.50 43.25
CA SER A 539 29.00 34.67 44.66
C SER A 539 29.18 33.32 45.37
N GLU A 540 29.91 33.36 46.54
CA GLU A 540 30.06 32.16 47.38
C GLU A 540 28.70 31.60 47.87
N ALA A 541 27.73 32.48 48.10
CA ALA A 541 26.36 32.10 48.43
C ALA A 541 25.64 31.37 47.27
N ALA A 542 25.89 31.80 46.03
CA ALA A 542 25.36 31.14 44.84
C ALA A 542 25.95 29.74 44.67
N ILE A 543 27.25 29.57 44.95
CA ILE A 543 27.93 28.26 44.90
C ILE A 543 27.32 27.32 45.98
N GLN A 544 27.10 27.81 47.19
CA GLN A 544 26.47 26.99 48.24
C GLN A 544 25.03 26.58 47.88
N ASN A 545 24.23 27.50 47.34
CA ASN A 545 22.89 27.19 46.86
C ASN A 545 22.93 26.18 45.70
N ALA A 546 23.89 26.31 44.78
CA ALA A 546 24.05 25.35 43.69
C ALA A 546 24.37 23.94 44.21
N LYS A 547 25.29 23.83 45.18
CA LYS A 547 25.61 22.55 45.83
C LYS A 547 24.39 21.94 46.52
N GLN A 548 23.60 22.77 47.22
CA GLN A 548 22.38 22.32 47.87
C GLN A 548 21.32 21.79 46.86
N LEU A 549 21.15 22.47 45.71
CA LEU A 549 20.25 22.00 44.64
C LEU A 549 20.75 20.69 44.02
N LEU A 550 22.05 20.55 43.81
CA LEU A 550 22.70 19.33 43.34
C LEU A 550 22.74 18.20 44.38
N ARG A 551 22.30 18.46 45.63
CA ARG A 551 22.34 17.51 46.74
C ARG A 551 23.76 16.99 47.04
N LEU A 552 24.78 17.89 46.88
CA LEU A 552 26.20 17.66 47.12
C LEU A 552 26.62 18.23 48.51
#